data_0de74408b06d3c6913a635379c901fdb
#
_entry.id   0de74408b06d3c6913a635379c901fdb
#
_cell.length_a   1.000
_cell.length_b   1.000
_cell.length_c   1.000
_cell.angle_alpha   90.00
_cell.angle_beta   90.00
_cell.angle_gamma   90.00
#
_symmetry.space_group_name_H-M   'P 1'
#
loop_
_entity.id
_entity.type
_entity.pdbx_description
1 polymer ?
#
loop_
_entity_poly.entity_id
_entity_poly.type
_entity_poly.pdbx_seq_one_letter_code
_entity_poly.pdbx_strand_id
1 'polypeptide(L)'
;AVVPGMFVLVSLTMLGDLKAAFKTFMKRRSNKICLIFDESDEITNPYALRTRLTTELFRRSEFKLLATGTTTRNSIVELYSQLELMYNNSVNMICYASRVYFEDKERNIAEKYNEYCLRPFPARGGAKLFRASFCPGKATVFGIEKHNQDIYNQSHLSELIDKTIITRKFKEFAGDKYEIINYTVSPGVGERAVYRTIMEKFHEILHLYFNPMKDKNKESHLKIARQIQLLIKACSVPHQMSGYHGDPYPEKAKLIGRKLRFELRGKVAIGCTSLDAVAMYEEFLKERFPQRPLFVIRGNVGFKTRQHLLDKFEKTKDGILVCTQQSLRSSVNVPSCEDIIIESLLWNIPRMEQFYFRFIRLDSEGMRHVYYITYEDSIEQNLMALVLAKERLNEFVKNGKVTEESDIFEEFDISPDIIETLFRREKDDKGNFYICWGAQKVS
;
A
#
# COMPACT_ATOMS: atom_id res chain seq x y z
N ALA A 1 15.42 33.46 -13.17
CA ALA A 1 16.06 33.73 -11.89
C ALA A 1 15.05 33.49 -10.77
N VAL A 2 15.46 32.82 -9.69
CA VAL A 2 14.63 32.64 -8.49
C VAL A 2 14.80 33.87 -7.62
N VAL A 3 13.69 34.52 -7.25
CA VAL A 3 13.67 35.73 -6.42
C VAL A 3 13.02 35.44 -5.06
N PRO A 4 13.30 36.23 -4.00
CA PRO A 4 12.65 36.05 -2.69
C PRO A 4 11.12 36.06 -2.81
N GLY A 5 10.45 35.17 -2.07
CA GLY A 5 8.99 34.97 -2.11
C GLY A 5 8.46 34.18 -3.30
N MET A 6 9.33 33.65 -4.14
CA MET A 6 8.94 32.84 -5.29
C MET A 6 8.65 31.39 -4.87
N PHE A 7 7.55 30.83 -5.37
CA PHE A 7 7.28 29.41 -5.31
C PHE A 7 7.88 28.71 -6.52
N VAL A 8 8.64 27.63 -6.28
CA VAL A 8 9.20 26.79 -7.35
C VAL A 8 8.60 25.39 -7.21
N LEU A 9 7.75 25.03 -8.16
CA LEU A 9 7.11 23.70 -8.20
C LEU A 9 7.97 22.74 -9.02
N VAL A 10 8.36 21.61 -8.42
CA VAL A 10 9.25 20.63 -9.05
C VAL A 10 8.71 19.23 -8.78
N SER A 11 8.63 18.39 -9.81
CA SER A 11 8.33 16.97 -9.62
C SER A 11 9.59 16.20 -9.20
N LEU A 12 9.40 15.12 -8.41
CA LEU A 12 10.49 14.24 -8.00
C LEU A 12 11.29 13.65 -9.16
N THR A 13 10.63 13.41 -10.29
CA THR A 13 11.27 12.87 -11.50
C THR A 13 12.26 13.85 -12.12
N MET A 14 12.06 15.17 -11.95
CA MET A 14 12.93 16.20 -12.48
C MET A 14 14.14 16.53 -11.60
N LEU A 15 14.19 16.00 -10.37
CA LEU A 15 15.29 16.33 -9.43
C LEU A 15 16.65 15.89 -9.96
N GLY A 16 16.73 14.81 -10.74
CA GLY A 16 17.97 14.37 -11.38
C GLY A 16 18.53 15.42 -12.34
N ASP A 17 17.70 15.90 -13.22
CA ASP A 17 18.06 16.86 -14.26
C ASP A 17 18.38 18.24 -13.67
N LEU A 18 17.68 18.63 -12.63
CA LEU A 18 17.84 19.92 -11.95
C LEU A 18 18.91 19.91 -10.85
N LYS A 19 19.55 18.77 -10.59
CA LYS A 19 20.50 18.59 -9.47
C LYS A 19 21.59 19.67 -9.43
N ALA A 20 22.24 19.96 -10.55
CA ALA A 20 23.32 20.92 -10.63
C ALA A 20 22.84 22.35 -10.33
N ALA A 21 21.68 22.72 -10.86
CA ALA A 21 21.06 24.01 -10.62
C ALA A 21 20.69 24.19 -9.14
N PHE A 22 20.05 23.19 -8.53
CA PHE A 22 19.72 23.23 -7.10
C PHE A 22 20.98 23.26 -6.22
N LYS A 23 22.02 22.47 -6.51
CA LYS A 23 23.27 22.53 -5.75
C LYS A 23 23.90 23.91 -5.78
N THR A 24 23.91 24.56 -6.93
CA THR A 24 24.45 25.93 -7.09
C THR A 24 23.60 26.94 -6.30
N PHE A 25 22.29 26.82 -6.39
CA PHE A 25 21.37 27.68 -5.67
C PHE A 25 21.49 27.52 -4.15
N MET A 26 21.55 26.28 -3.64
CA MET A 26 21.63 25.96 -2.22
C MET A 26 22.97 26.35 -1.57
N LYS A 27 24.04 26.50 -2.35
CA LYS A 27 25.35 26.96 -1.83
C LYS A 27 25.37 28.42 -1.42
N ARG A 28 24.47 29.23 -1.92
CA ARG A 28 24.42 30.68 -1.61
C ARG A 28 23.84 30.86 -0.20
N ARG A 29 24.65 31.38 0.73
CA ARG A 29 24.28 31.57 2.15
C ARG A 29 23.07 32.50 2.37
N SER A 30 22.82 33.39 1.44
CA SER A 30 21.69 34.34 1.46
C SER A 30 20.34 33.67 1.11
N ASN A 31 20.36 32.46 0.55
CA ASN A 31 19.14 31.79 0.14
C ASN A 31 18.52 31.06 1.33
N LYS A 32 17.42 31.60 1.80
CA LYS A 32 16.56 30.92 2.77
C LYS A 32 15.50 30.12 2.03
N ILE A 33 15.46 28.82 2.27
CA ILE A 33 14.58 27.90 1.54
C ILE A 33 13.65 27.21 2.52
N CYS A 34 12.35 27.30 2.25
CA CYS A 34 11.33 26.47 2.83
C CYS A 34 11.04 25.31 1.86
N LEU A 35 11.32 24.10 2.27
CA LEU A 35 10.92 22.90 1.54
C LEU A 35 9.50 22.51 1.97
N ILE A 36 8.58 22.52 1.03
CA ILE A 36 7.26 21.90 1.20
C ILE A 36 7.25 20.66 0.32
N PHE A 37 7.15 19.50 0.93
CA PHE A 37 7.20 18.21 0.24
C PHE A 37 5.86 17.52 0.40
N ASP A 38 5.06 17.52 -0.65
CA ASP A 38 3.78 16.83 -0.71
C ASP A 38 3.97 15.37 -1.10
N GLU A 39 3.17 14.46 -0.55
CA GLU A 39 3.30 13.01 -0.67
C GLU A 39 4.71 12.51 -0.28
N SER A 40 5.16 12.89 0.91
CA SER A 40 6.52 12.57 1.40
C SER A 40 6.76 11.07 1.62
N ASP A 41 5.73 10.25 1.62
CA ASP A 41 5.83 8.79 1.59
C ASP A 41 6.48 8.25 0.30
N GLU A 42 6.63 9.06 -0.75
CA GLU A 42 7.41 8.69 -1.95
C GLU A 42 8.92 8.58 -1.69
N ILE A 43 9.43 9.10 -0.56
CA ILE A 43 10.84 9.01 -0.18
C ILE A 43 11.11 8.06 1.00
N THR A 44 10.24 7.09 1.25
CA THR A 44 10.38 6.12 2.34
C THR A 44 11.54 5.14 2.16
N ASN A 45 11.90 4.79 0.92
CA ASN A 45 13.03 3.89 0.66
C ASN A 45 14.37 4.66 0.64
N PRO A 46 15.25 4.48 1.66
CA PRO A 46 16.51 5.23 1.77
C PRO A 46 17.52 4.92 0.65
N TYR A 47 17.36 3.83 -0.05
CA TYR A 47 18.26 3.40 -1.13
C TYR A 47 17.80 3.86 -2.51
N ALA A 48 16.57 4.33 -2.65
CA ALA A 48 16.03 4.83 -3.91
C ALA A 48 16.76 6.13 -4.35
N LEU A 49 17.01 6.26 -5.64
CA LEU A 49 17.70 7.43 -6.20
C LEU A 49 16.98 8.74 -5.85
N ARG A 50 15.65 8.76 -5.96
CA ARG A 50 14.82 9.93 -5.62
C ARG A 50 14.98 10.36 -4.17
N THR A 51 14.98 9.41 -3.21
CA THR A 51 15.17 9.68 -1.79
C THR A 51 16.56 10.27 -1.52
N ARG A 52 17.58 9.66 -2.09
CA ARG A 52 18.98 10.13 -1.95
C ARG A 52 19.16 11.54 -2.53
N LEU A 53 18.58 11.82 -3.68
CA LEU A 53 18.63 13.15 -4.30
C LEU A 53 17.90 14.19 -3.45
N THR A 54 16.71 13.88 -2.96
CA THR A 54 15.94 14.77 -2.10
C THR A 54 16.72 15.11 -0.82
N THR A 55 17.23 14.08 -0.13
CA THR A 55 18.03 14.28 1.09
C THR A 55 19.30 15.05 0.81
N GLU A 56 20.04 14.71 -0.27
CA GLU A 56 21.28 15.42 -0.64
C GLU A 56 21.03 16.90 -0.90
N LEU A 57 19.96 17.24 -1.59
CA LEU A 57 19.66 18.62 -1.99
C LEU A 57 19.07 19.45 -0.86
N PHE A 58 18.13 18.90 -0.11
CA PHE A 58 17.25 19.69 0.76
C PHE A 58 17.45 19.49 2.27
N ARG A 59 18.27 18.53 2.72
CA ARG A 59 18.48 18.30 4.16
C ARG A 59 18.96 19.54 4.94
N ARG A 60 19.60 20.49 4.26
CA ARG A 60 20.09 21.75 4.85
C ARG A 60 19.13 22.92 4.68
N SER A 61 17.95 22.71 4.10
CA SER A 61 16.93 23.75 4.05
C SER A 61 16.58 24.21 5.47
N GLU A 62 16.38 25.49 5.64
CA GLU A 62 16.11 26.09 6.96
C GLU A 62 14.76 25.63 7.52
N PHE A 63 13.75 25.63 6.68
CA PHE A 63 12.41 25.15 7.03
C PHE A 63 12.02 23.97 6.14
N LYS A 64 11.36 23.00 6.75
CA LYS A 64 10.89 21.79 6.05
C LYS A 64 9.51 21.43 6.56
N LEU A 65 8.60 21.23 5.64
CA LEU A 65 7.27 20.71 5.87
C LEU A 65 7.09 19.48 4.98
N LEU A 66 6.93 18.33 5.58
CA LEU A 66 6.62 17.07 4.87
C LEU A 66 5.15 16.76 5.08
N ALA A 67 4.39 16.67 4.01
CA ALA A 67 2.97 16.33 4.04
C ALA A 67 2.76 14.95 3.43
N THR A 68 1.97 14.11 4.08
CA THR A 68 1.55 12.82 3.55
C THR A 68 0.30 12.32 4.25
N GLY A 69 -0.56 11.62 3.53
CA GLY A 69 -1.66 10.86 4.10
C GLY A 69 -1.19 9.61 4.85
N THR A 70 0.05 9.14 4.56
CA THR A 70 0.60 7.89 5.09
C THR A 70 2.07 8.04 5.41
N THR A 71 2.42 8.01 6.67
CA THR A 71 3.82 8.16 7.12
C THR A 71 4.68 6.95 6.81
N THR A 72 4.09 5.74 6.86
CA THR A 72 4.74 4.47 6.53
C THR A 72 3.83 3.64 5.64
N ARG A 73 4.41 2.83 4.75
CA ARG A 73 3.67 1.93 3.85
C ARG A 73 3.69 0.48 4.33
N ASN A 74 4.84 0.02 4.81
CA ASN A 74 5.05 -1.39 5.14
C ASN A 74 5.79 -1.61 6.46
N SER A 75 6.59 -0.68 6.94
CA SER A 75 7.44 -0.85 8.10
C SER A 75 7.81 0.50 8.73
N ILE A 76 8.01 0.50 10.04
CA ILE A 76 8.55 1.64 10.81
C ILE A 76 9.88 2.15 10.25
N VAL A 77 10.70 1.26 9.67
CA VAL A 77 11.99 1.64 9.06
C VAL A 77 11.85 2.67 7.94
N GLU A 78 10.67 2.75 7.34
CA GLU A 78 10.36 3.73 6.28
C GLU A 78 10.31 5.18 6.79
N LEU A 79 10.12 5.40 8.09
CA LEU A 79 10.21 6.72 8.70
C LEU A 79 11.62 7.30 8.62
N TYR A 80 12.67 6.45 8.58
CA TYR A 80 14.05 6.89 8.64
C TYR A 80 14.38 8.01 7.64
N SER A 81 14.01 7.83 6.37
CA SER A 81 14.36 8.79 5.31
C SER A 81 13.71 10.15 5.51
N GLN A 82 12.48 10.18 6.01
CA GLN A 82 11.77 11.41 6.31
C GLN A 82 12.39 12.11 7.53
N LEU A 83 12.69 11.36 8.58
CA LEU A 83 13.37 11.87 9.78
C LEU A 83 14.79 12.35 9.46
N GLU A 84 15.55 11.64 8.61
CA GLU A 84 16.86 12.08 8.14
C GLU A 84 16.78 13.41 7.39
N LEU A 85 15.80 13.56 6.54
CA LEU A 85 15.56 14.83 5.84
C LEU A 85 15.22 15.95 6.82
N MET A 86 14.37 15.70 7.82
CA MET A 86 13.98 16.68 8.83
C MET A 86 15.15 17.09 9.73
N TYR A 87 15.91 16.13 10.24
CA TYR A 87 16.99 16.34 11.23
C TYR A 87 18.36 16.62 10.62
N ASN A 88 18.47 16.84 9.32
CA ASN A 88 19.71 17.20 8.64
C ASN A 88 20.85 16.21 8.89
N ASN A 89 20.58 14.92 8.78
CA ASN A 89 21.57 13.86 9.01
C ASN A 89 22.12 13.80 10.46
N SER A 90 21.39 14.35 11.41
CA SER A 90 21.72 14.23 12.83
C SER A 90 21.27 12.89 13.36
N VAL A 91 21.93 11.82 12.93
CA VAL A 91 21.52 10.43 13.14
C VAL A 91 21.46 10.07 14.62
N ASN A 92 22.36 10.63 15.44
CA ASN A 92 22.30 10.46 16.88
C ASN A 92 21.02 11.04 17.51
N MET A 93 20.39 12.03 16.89
CA MET A 93 19.06 12.52 17.32
C MET A 93 17.92 11.56 16.97
N ILE A 94 18.12 10.72 15.96
CA ILE A 94 17.14 9.74 15.50
C ILE A 94 17.32 8.40 16.22
N CYS A 95 18.57 8.01 16.47
CA CYS A 95 18.95 6.69 16.99
C CYS A 95 19.82 6.81 18.25
N TYR A 96 19.42 7.63 19.21
CA TYR A 96 20.16 7.83 20.45
C TYR A 96 19.89 6.79 21.53
N ALA A 97 19.03 5.80 21.27
CA ALA A 97 18.80 4.69 22.18
C ALA A 97 20.12 3.97 22.50
N SER A 98 20.36 3.67 23.78
CA SER A 98 21.58 3.01 24.22
C SER A 98 21.70 1.55 23.78
N ARG A 99 20.59 0.95 23.37
CA ARG A 99 20.49 -0.46 22.98
C ARG A 99 20.04 -0.58 21.53
N VAL A 100 20.64 -1.52 20.82
CA VAL A 100 20.29 -1.92 19.46
C VAL A 100 20.16 -3.43 19.38
N TYR A 101 19.40 -3.90 18.45
CA TYR A 101 18.98 -5.28 18.33
C TYR A 101 19.32 -5.81 16.95
N PHE A 102 19.74 -7.07 16.88
CA PHE A 102 20.11 -7.73 15.63
C PHE A 102 19.55 -9.14 15.61
N GLU A 103 19.01 -9.53 14.50
CA GLU A 103 18.61 -10.91 14.25
C GLU A 103 19.86 -11.75 14.00
N ASP A 104 20.04 -12.82 14.77
CA ASP A 104 21.12 -13.79 14.62
C ASP A 104 20.82 -14.82 13.51
N LYS A 105 21.71 -15.82 13.34
CA LYS A 105 21.54 -16.87 12.34
C LYS A 105 20.38 -17.82 12.63
N GLU A 106 19.97 -17.92 13.88
CA GLU A 106 18.89 -18.77 14.37
C GLU A 106 17.55 -18.01 14.44
N ARG A 107 17.53 -16.75 13.93
CA ARG A 107 16.39 -15.82 13.97
C ARG A 107 16.01 -15.35 15.38
N ASN A 108 16.92 -15.43 16.35
CA ASN A 108 16.73 -14.81 17.65
C ASN A 108 17.21 -13.37 17.62
N ILE A 109 16.61 -12.51 18.43
CA ILE A 109 17.00 -11.12 18.55
C ILE A 109 18.06 -11.00 19.65
N ALA A 110 19.26 -10.63 19.26
CA ALA A 110 20.38 -10.36 20.16
C ALA A 110 20.49 -8.86 20.43
N GLU A 111 20.61 -8.49 21.71
CA GLU A 111 20.80 -7.11 22.15
C GLU A 111 22.28 -6.74 22.17
N LYS A 112 22.60 -5.50 21.74
CA LYS A 112 23.95 -4.93 21.82
C LYS A 112 23.92 -3.48 22.26
N TYR A 113 25.01 -3.01 22.84
CA TYR A 113 25.17 -1.58 23.13
C TYR A 113 25.32 -0.78 21.84
N ASN A 114 24.64 0.35 21.76
CA ASN A 114 24.73 1.27 20.63
C ASN A 114 25.92 2.22 20.82
N GLU A 115 27.02 1.95 20.15
CA GLU A 115 28.24 2.78 20.22
C GLU A 115 28.01 4.22 19.73
N TYR A 116 26.90 4.47 19.02
CA TYR A 116 26.58 5.77 18.43
C TYR A 116 25.55 6.58 19.23
N CYS A 117 25.09 6.08 20.37
CA CYS A 117 24.10 6.81 21.17
C CYS A 117 24.60 8.20 21.64
N LEU A 118 25.92 8.36 21.83
CA LEU A 118 26.57 9.61 22.22
C LEU A 118 27.56 10.15 21.18
N ARG A 119 27.66 9.55 20.00
CA ARG A 119 28.63 9.92 18.95
C ARG A 119 27.94 10.32 17.66
N PRO A 120 28.54 11.23 16.87
CA PRO A 120 28.09 11.47 15.50
C PRO A 120 28.13 10.18 14.70
N PHE A 121 27.06 9.88 14.00
CA PHE A 121 26.96 8.66 13.21
C PHE A 121 27.62 8.85 11.84
N PRO A 122 28.33 7.81 11.30
CA PRO A 122 28.87 7.88 9.95
C PRO A 122 27.78 8.09 8.91
N ALA A 123 28.02 8.96 7.92
CA ALA A 123 27.05 9.36 6.92
C ALA A 123 26.42 8.22 6.05
N ARG A 124 26.91 6.99 6.19
CA ARG A 124 26.48 5.83 5.41
C ARG A 124 26.07 4.67 6.32
N GLY A 125 24.96 4.72 6.96
CA GLY A 125 24.55 3.59 7.78
C GLY A 125 23.34 3.86 8.67
N GLY A 126 22.81 5.08 8.60
CA GLY A 126 21.71 5.50 9.45
C GLY A 126 20.47 4.62 9.35
N ALA A 127 20.09 4.19 8.14
CA ALA A 127 18.96 3.29 7.97
C ALA A 127 19.17 1.92 8.64
N LYS A 128 20.41 1.40 8.66
CA LYS A 128 20.74 0.15 9.35
C LYS A 128 20.68 0.31 10.86
N LEU A 129 21.17 1.43 11.38
CA LEU A 129 21.12 1.73 12.81
C LEU A 129 19.68 1.98 13.27
N PHE A 130 18.89 2.71 12.48
CA PHE A 130 17.47 2.94 12.77
C PHE A 130 16.71 1.61 12.85
N ARG A 131 16.94 0.73 11.88
CA ARG A 131 16.39 -0.63 11.91
C ARG A 131 16.83 -1.38 13.19
N ALA A 132 18.10 -1.40 13.48
CA ALA A 132 18.64 -2.07 14.66
C ALA A 132 18.12 -1.45 15.98
N SER A 133 17.75 -0.19 15.98
CA SER A 133 17.19 0.48 17.15
C SER A 133 15.72 0.14 17.40
N PHE A 134 14.91 0.01 16.33
CA PHE A 134 13.47 -0.01 16.46
C PHE A 134 12.79 -1.24 15.84
N CYS A 135 13.32 -1.81 14.77
CA CYS A 135 12.68 -2.92 14.06
C CYS A 135 13.76 -3.82 13.41
N PRO A 136 14.47 -4.63 14.21
CA PRO A 136 15.64 -5.40 13.77
C PRO A 136 15.30 -6.54 12.80
N GLY A 137 14.07 -7.01 12.75
CA GLY A 137 13.63 -8.08 11.87
C GLY A 137 13.92 -7.80 10.40
N LYS A 138 14.17 -8.83 9.62
CA LYS A 138 14.45 -8.70 8.19
C LYS A 138 13.16 -8.48 7.41
N ALA A 139 13.09 -7.36 6.69
CA ALA A 139 12.09 -7.19 5.65
C ALA A 139 12.51 -7.98 4.40
N THR A 140 11.71 -8.92 3.98
CA THR A 140 11.86 -9.58 2.67
C THR A 140 11.21 -8.72 1.58
N VAL A 141 11.45 -9.05 0.31
CA VAL A 141 10.77 -8.41 -0.83
C VAL A 141 9.26 -8.67 -0.78
N PHE A 142 8.84 -9.71 -0.07
CA PHE A 142 7.45 -10.16 0.03
C PHE A 142 6.76 -9.80 1.33
N GLY A 143 7.47 -9.14 2.25
CA GLY A 143 6.81 -8.64 3.43
C GLY A 143 7.49 -8.89 4.77
N ILE A 144 6.72 -9.29 5.76
CA ILE A 144 7.05 -9.23 7.16
C ILE A 144 7.55 -10.61 7.61
N GLU A 145 8.83 -10.71 7.99
CA GLU A 145 9.34 -11.87 8.72
C GLU A 145 8.91 -11.78 10.20
N LYS A 146 9.01 -12.90 10.94
CA LYS A 146 8.50 -13.10 12.29
C LYS A 146 8.71 -11.94 13.27
N HIS A 147 9.80 -11.17 13.14
CA HIS A 147 10.11 -10.04 14.01
C HIS A 147 10.08 -8.68 13.28
N ASN A 148 9.54 -8.60 12.09
CA ASN A 148 9.55 -7.34 11.33
C ASN A 148 8.54 -6.32 11.85
N GLN A 149 7.57 -6.76 12.64
CA GLN A 149 6.58 -5.90 13.31
C GLN A 149 6.94 -5.58 14.76
N ASP A 150 7.88 -6.32 15.36
CA ASP A 150 8.29 -6.05 16.73
C ASP A 150 9.01 -4.71 16.80
N ILE A 151 8.48 -3.81 17.62
CA ILE A 151 9.03 -2.48 17.81
C ILE A 151 9.81 -2.47 19.14
N TYR A 152 11.09 -2.21 19.04
CA TYR A 152 11.99 -2.08 20.16
C TYR A 152 12.18 -0.60 20.53
N ASN A 153 12.60 -0.29 21.74
CA ASN A 153 12.75 1.08 22.23
C ASN A 153 11.53 1.96 21.97
N GLN A 154 10.34 1.45 22.23
CA GLN A 154 9.07 2.10 21.90
C GLN A 154 8.94 3.51 22.48
N SER A 155 9.29 3.70 23.76
CA SER A 155 9.22 5.01 24.40
C SER A 155 10.05 6.06 23.67
N HIS A 156 11.22 5.66 23.20
CA HIS A 156 12.14 6.51 22.46
C HIS A 156 11.57 6.87 21.06
N LEU A 157 11.02 5.86 20.37
CA LEU A 157 10.39 6.09 19.07
C LEU A 157 9.15 6.97 19.21
N SER A 158 8.31 6.75 20.23
CA SER A 158 7.14 7.58 20.50
C SER A 158 7.55 9.02 20.78
N GLU A 159 8.56 9.27 21.59
CA GLU A 159 9.07 10.62 21.85
C GLU A 159 9.54 11.31 20.56
N LEU A 160 10.24 10.58 19.69
CA LEU A 160 10.68 11.10 18.40
C LEU A 160 9.50 11.43 17.47
N ILE A 161 8.49 10.58 17.42
CA ILE A 161 7.26 10.80 16.66
C ILE A 161 6.52 12.03 17.19
N ASP A 162 6.27 12.11 18.49
CA ASP A 162 5.55 13.20 19.12
C ASP A 162 6.20 14.57 18.89
N LYS A 163 7.53 14.59 18.86
CA LYS A 163 8.29 15.83 18.56
C LYS A 163 8.30 16.23 17.09
N THR A 164 8.06 15.29 16.18
CA THR A 164 8.34 15.50 14.76
C THR A 164 7.09 15.47 13.90
N ILE A 165 6.12 14.63 14.26
CA ILE A 165 4.95 14.32 13.43
C ILE A 165 3.69 14.89 14.07
N ILE A 166 3.00 15.74 13.33
CA ILE A 166 1.66 16.21 13.71
C ILE A 166 0.67 15.39 12.90
N THR A 167 -0.12 14.58 13.57
CA THR A 167 -1.17 13.78 12.94
C THR A 167 -2.55 14.35 13.23
N ARG A 168 -3.40 14.32 12.22
CA ARG A 168 -4.82 14.60 12.33
C ARG A 168 -5.61 13.54 11.57
N LYS A 169 -6.54 12.91 12.24
CA LYS A 169 -7.42 11.92 11.60
C LYS A 169 -8.53 12.64 10.86
N PHE A 170 -8.87 12.17 9.67
CA PHE A 170 -9.99 12.71 8.90
C PHE A 170 -11.29 12.71 9.71
N LYS A 171 -11.54 11.64 10.47
CA LYS A 171 -12.71 11.49 11.35
C LYS A 171 -12.82 12.59 12.42
N GLU A 172 -11.70 13.14 12.91
CA GLU A 172 -11.69 14.22 13.91
C GLU A 172 -12.31 15.52 13.38
N PHE A 173 -12.24 15.75 12.06
CA PHE A 173 -12.75 16.97 11.42
C PHE A 173 -14.07 16.76 10.71
N ALA A 174 -14.21 15.60 10.06
CA ALA A 174 -15.33 15.28 9.18
C ALA A 174 -16.41 14.45 9.87
N GLY A 175 -16.11 13.88 11.06
CA GLY A 175 -16.96 12.86 11.67
C GLY A 175 -16.95 11.55 10.88
N ASP A 176 -17.94 10.71 11.11
CA ASP A 176 -18.11 9.45 10.36
C ASP A 176 -18.73 9.77 8.99
N LYS A 177 -17.87 9.93 8.00
CA LYS A 177 -18.25 10.27 6.60
C LYS A 177 -18.27 9.05 5.69
N TYR A 178 -17.75 7.92 6.13
CA TYR A 178 -17.72 6.71 5.34
C TYR A 178 -17.79 5.44 6.18
N GLU A 179 -18.25 4.38 5.57
CA GLU A 179 -18.32 3.03 6.11
C GLU A 179 -17.65 2.06 5.15
N ILE A 180 -16.88 1.11 5.68
CA ILE A 180 -16.27 0.03 4.91
C ILE A 180 -17.12 -1.22 5.04
N ILE A 181 -17.55 -1.77 3.91
CA ILE A 181 -18.42 -2.94 3.82
C ILE A 181 -17.72 -4.04 3.03
N ASN A 182 -17.52 -5.19 3.65
CA ASN A 182 -16.86 -6.32 3.01
C ASN A 182 -17.88 -7.33 2.49
N TYR A 183 -17.74 -7.69 1.20
CA TYR A 183 -18.51 -8.76 0.59
C TYR A 183 -17.60 -9.87 0.10
N THR A 184 -17.88 -11.08 0.52
CA THR A 184 -17.19 -12.28 0.07
C THR A 184 -18.06 -13.03 -0.93
N VAL A 185 -17.46 -13.50 -2.01
CA VAL A 185 -18.13 -14.18 -3.13
C VAL A 185 -17.54 -15.56 -3.30
N SER A 186 -18.39 -16.57 -3.44
CA SER A 186 -17.94 -17.92 -3.83
C SER A 186 -17.57 -17.93 -5.32
N PRO A 187 -16.34 -18.30 -5.68
CA PRO A 187 -15.94 -18.37 -7.08
C PRO A 187 -16.69 -19.46 -7.84
N GLY A 188 -17.00 -19.23 -9.10
CA GLY A 188 -17.60 -20.21 -9.99
C GLY A 188 -16.66 -21.39 -10.31
N VAL A 189 -17.19 -22.44 -10.93
CA VAL A 189 -16.43 -23.66 -11.22
C VAL A 189 -15.19 -23.37 -12.11
N GLY A 190 -15.38 -22.60 -13.18
CA GLY A 190 -14.29 -22.23 -14.08
C GLY A 190 -13.23 -21.36 -13.40
N GLU A 191 -13.65 -20.45 -12.54
CA GLU A 191 -12.79 -19.58 -11.75
C GLU A 191 -11.94 -20.37 -10.75
N ARG A 192 -12.55 -21.31 -10.03
CA ARG A 192 -11.85 -22.22 -9.11
C ARG A 192 -10.82 -23.08 -9.84
N ALA A 193 -11.18 -23.62 -11.02
CA ALA A 193 -10.30 -24.47 -11.80
C ALA A 193 -9.02 -23.73 -12.21
N VAL A 194 -9.17 -22.53 -12.76
CA VAL A 194 -8.03 -21.68 -13.16
C VAL A 194 -7.20 -21.27 -11.94
N TYR A 195 -7.86 -20.84 -10.87
CA TYR A 195 -7.18 -20.45 -9.64
C TYR A 195 -6.35 -21.60 -9.06
N ARG A 196 -6.92 -22.82 -9.03
CA ARG A 196 -6.21 -24.04 -8.60
C ARG A 196 -4.99 -24.33 -9.46
N THR A 197 -5.11 -24.25 -10.79
CA THR A 197 -3.98 -24.49 -11.72
C THR A 197 -2.83 -23.50 -11.47
N ILE A 198 -3.14 -22.23 -11.19
CA ILE A 198 -2.12 -21.23 -10.85
C ILE A 198 -1.49 -21.56 -9.50
N MET A 199 -2.30 -22.03 -8.55
CA MET A 199 -1.85 -22.45 -7.22
C MET A 199 -0.90 -23.64 -7.26
N GLU A 200 -1.21 -24.67 -8.05
CA GLU A 200 -0.34 -25.85 -8.22
C GLU A 200 1.05 -25.44 -8.72
N LYS A 201 1.11 -24.60 -9.74
CA LYS A 201 2.38 -24.03 -10.23
C LYS A 201 3.10 -23.20 -9.18
N PHE A 202 2.36 -22.48 -8.38
CA PHE A 202 2.92 -21.67 -7.30
C PHE A 202 3.56 -22.55 -6.21
N HIS A 203 2.93 -23.69 -5.87
CA HIS A 203 3.48 -24.69 -4.94
C HIS A 203 4.84 -25.20 -5.38
N GLU A 204 5.00 -25.54 -6.67
CA GLU A 204 6.27 -26.02 -7.22
C GLU A 204 7.36 -24.95 -7.03
N ILE A 205 7.05 -23.68 -7.29
CA ILE A 205 8.00 -22.58 -7.14
C ILE A 205 8.35 -22.32 -5.68
N LEU A 206 7.38 -22.36 -4.77
CA LEU A 206 7.62 -22.21 -3.34
C LEU A 206 8.50 -23.33 -2.78
N HIS A 207 8.29 -24.55 -3.22
CA HIS A 207 9.10 -25.68 -2.80
C HIS A 207 10.58 -25.49 -3.15
N LEU A 208 10.85 -24.91 -4.32
CA LEU A 208 12.21 -24.56 -4.75
C LEU A 208 12.80 -23.40 -3.94
N TYR A 209 11.97 -22.46 -3.49
CA TYR A 209 12.39 -21.31 -2.70
C TYR A 209 12.76 -21.66 -1.26
N PHE A 210 11.99 -22.57 -0.63
CA PHE A 210 12.22 -22.98 0.76
C PHE A 210 13.26 -24.10 0.92
N ASN A 211 13.87 -24.57 -0.18
CA ASN A 211 14.94 -25.54 -0.12
C ASN A 211 16.23 -24.87 0.37
N PRO A 212 16.76 -25.23 1.59
CA PRO A 212 17.88 -24.54 2.20
C PRO A 212 19.22 -24.73 1.47
N MET A 213 19.29 -25.63 0.50
CA MET A 213 20.52 -25.95 -0.24
C MET A 213 20.74 -25.09 -1.51
N LYS A 214 19.82 -24.22 -1.89
CA LYS A 214 20.00 -23.33 -3.06
C LYS A 214 20.10 -21.89 -2.62
N ASP A 215 21.10 -21.19 -3.15
CA ASP A 215 21.27 -19.73 -2.99
C ASP A 215 19.93 -19.01 -3.22
N LYS A 216 19.58 -18.12 -2.28
CA LYS A 216 18.41 -17.25 -2.36
C LYS A 216 18.59 -16.23 -3.49
N ASN A 217 18.42 -16.65 -4.71
CA ASN A 217 18.62 -15.84 -5.90
C ASN A 217 17.45 -14.86 -6.10
N LYS A 218 17.75 -13.60 -6.47
CA LYS A 218 16.78 -12.57 -6.88
C LYS A 218 15.75 -13.08 -7.90
N GLU A 219 16.13 -14.06 -8.70
CA GLU A 219 15.28 -14.68 -9.72
C GLU A 219 14.11 -15.48 -9.11
N SER A 220 14.34 -16.17 -7.98
CA SER A 220 13.28 -16.89 -7.27
C SER A 220 12.23 -15.93 -6.70
N HIS A 221 12.65 -14.79 -6.16
CA HIS A 221 11.74 -13.76 -5.66
C HIS A 221 10.86 -13.17 -6.77
N LEU A 222 11.43 -12.92 -7.95
CA LEU A 222 10.66 -12.43 -9.10
C LEU A 222 9.63 -13.44 -9.60
N LYS A 223 9.97 -14.74 -9.58
CA LYS A 223 9.03 -15.81 -9.94
C LYS A 223 7.84 -15.87 -8.99
N ILE A 224 8.10 -15.79 -7.68
CA ILE A 224 7.04 -15.75 -6.66
C ILE A 224 6.15 -14.51 -6.84
N ALA A 225 6.75 -13.32 -6.99
CA ALA A 225 5.99 -12.09 -7.19
C ALA A 225 5.09 -12.15 -8.43
N ARG A 226 5.57 -12.75 -9.51
CA ARG A 226 4.77 -12.98 -10.73
C ARG A 226 3.58 -13.92 -10.48
N GLN A 227 3.79 -15.00 -9.72
CA GLN A 227 2.69 -15.93 -9.39
C GLN A 227 1.63 -15.27 -8.51
N ILE A 228 2.04 -14.47 -7.54
CA ILE A 228 1.13 -13.70 -6.72
C ILE A 228 0.31 -12.73 -7.59
N GLN A 229 0.95 -12.02 -8.51
CA GLN A 229 0.24 -11.15 -9.47
C GLN A 229 -0.73 -11.94 -10.35
N LEU A 230 -0.39 -13.16 -10.77
CA LEU A 230 -1.29 -14.02 -11.52
C LEU A 230 -2.50 -14.46 -10.69
N LEU A 231 -2.31 -14.78 -9.40
CA LEU A 231 -3.42 -15.11 -8.50
C LEU A 231 -4.36 -13.92 -8.32
N ILE A 232 -3.83 -12.72 -8.11
CA ILE A 232 -4.65 -11.50 -8.01
C ILE A 232 -5.38 -11.23 -9.34
N LYS A 233 -4.69 -11.41 -10.47
CA LYS A 233 -5.31 -11.26 -11.80
C LYS A 233 -6.41 -12.29 -12.03
N ALA A 234 -6.23 -13.53 -11.61
CA ALA A 234 -7.23 -14.58 -11.70
C ALA A 234 -8.48 -14.30 -10.83
N CYS A 235 -8.31 -13.57 -9.73
CA CYS A 235 -9.45 -13.10 -8.92
C CYS A 235 -10.23 -11.93 -9.57
N SER A 236 -9.65 -11.24 -10.53
CA SER A 236 -10.29 -10.08 -11.19
C SER A 236 -10.80 -10.42 -12.60
N VAL A 237 -9.96 -11.04 -13.41
CA VAL A 237 -10.26 -11.36 -14.84
C VAL A 237 -9.94 -12.82 -15.15
N PRO A 238 -10.58 -13.80 -14.50
CA PRO A 238 -10.33 -15.23 -14.68
C PRO A 238 -10.53 -15.68 -16.12
N HIS A 239 -11.47 -15.07 -16.85
CA HIS A 239 -11.77 -15.37 -18.25
C HIS A 239 -10.60 -15.12 -19.21
N GLN A 240 -9.60 -14.33 -18.80
CA GLN A 240 -8.37 -14.10 -19.59
C GLN A 240 -7.25 -15.08 -19.26
N MET A 241 -7.46 -15.97 -18.30
CA MET A 241 -6.45 -16.96 -17.94
C MET A 241 -6.51 -18.16 -18.88
N SER A 242 -5.35 -18.70 -19.20
CA SER A 242 -5.25 -19.94 -20.01
C SER A 242 -5.96 -21.10 -19.29
N GLY A 243 -6.77 -21.82 -20.04
CA GLY A 243 -7.54 -22.95 -19.51
C GLY A 243 -8.83 -22.55 -18.77
N TYR A 244 -9.26 -21.31 -18.87
CA TYR A 244 -10.55 -20.90 -18.35
C TYR A 244 -11.68 -21.46 -19.20
N HIS A 245 -12.63 -22.15 -18.54
CA HIS A 245 -13.88 -22.64 -19.13
C HIS A 245 -15.04 -22.22 -18.20
N GLY A 246 -15.74 -21.16 -18.56
CA GLY A 246 -16.82 -20.61 -17.73
C GLY A 246 -17.50 -19.43 -18.39
N ASP A 247 -18.28 -18.74 -17.60
CA ASP A 247 -18.97 -17.52 -17.99
C ASP A 247 -17.95 -16.39 -18.32
N PRO A 248 -18.13 -15.60 -19.36
CA PRO A 248 -17.28 -14.47 -19.68
C PRO A 248 -17.23 -13.42 -18.54
N TYR A 249 -18.27 -13.38 -17.74
CA TYR A 249 -18.35 -12.47 -16.59
C TYR A 249 -18.19 -13.22 -15.26
N PRO A 250 -17.16 -12.88 -14.47
CA PRO A 250 -16.89 -13.53 -13.19
C PRO A 250 -18.00 -13.28 -12.15
N GLU A 251 -18.06 -14.15 -11.13
CA GLU A 251 -19.07 -14.04 -10.07
C GLU A 251 -19.04 -12.70 -9.33
N LYS A 252 -17.87 -12.07 -9.20
CA LYS A 252 -17.75 -10.70 -8.69
C LYS A 252 -18.53 -9.69 -9.55
N ALA A 253 -18.37 -9.75 -10.86
CA ALA A 253 -19.09 -8.86 -11.77
C ALA A 253 -20.61 -9.09 -11.69
N LYS A 254 -21.03 -10.35 -11.57
CA LYS A 254 -22.45 -10.69 -11.37
C LYS A 254 -22.98 -10.15 -10.03
N LEU A 255 -22.21 -10.26 -8.94
CA LEU A 255 -22.60 -9.67 -7.65
C LEU A 255 -22.72 -8.15 -7.75
N ILE A 256 -21.73 -7.49 -8.35
CA ILE A 256 -21.77 -6.03 -8.58
C ILE A 256 -22.99 -5.67 -9.43
N GLY A 257 -23.27 -6.43 -10.47
CA GLY A 257 -24.48 -6.23 -11.29
C GLY A 257 -25.78 -6.37 -10.50
N ARG A 258 -25.88 -7.36 -9.59
CA ARG A 258 -27.04 -7.49 -8.70
C ARG A 258 -27.19 -6.27 -7.79
N LYS A 259 -26.08 -5.81 -7.19
CA LYS A 259 -26.09 -4.61 -6.35
C LYS A 259 -26.50 -3.36 -7.10
N LEU A 260 -25.95 -3.13 -8.29
CA LEU A 260 -26.32 -2.01 -9.15
C LEU A 260 -27.79 -2.01 -9.54
N ARG A 261 -28.41 -3.19 -9.67
CA ARG A 261 -29.82 -3.34 -10.03
C ARG A 261 -30.77 -3.09 -8.87
N PHE A 262 -30.43 -3.58 -7.68
CA PHE A 262 -31.38 -3.63 -6.57
C PHE A 262 -31.06 -2.66 -5.43
N GLU A 263 -29.78 -2.36 -5.19
CA GLU A 263 -29.31 -1.60 -4.03
C GLU A 263 -28.71 -0.25 -4.41
N LEU A 264 -27.74 -0.23 -5.31
CA LEU A 264 -26.90 0.94 -5.63
C LEU A 264 -27.48 1.71 -6.83
N ARG A 265 -28.51 2.49 -6.59
CA ARG A 265 -29.23 3.20 -7.65
C ARG A 265 -28.68 4.60 -7.93
N GLY A 266 -27.89 5.16 -7.03
CA GLY A 266 -27.21 6.43 -7.18
C GLY A 266 -25.94 6.34 -8.04
N LYS A 267 -25.05 7.31 -7.88
CA LYS A 267 -23.72 7.29 -8.51
C LYS A 267 -22.86 6.22 -7.89
N VAL A 268 -22.20 5.43 -8.73
CA VAL A 268 -21.29 4.35 -8.28
C VAL A 268 -19.95 4.47 -8.98
N ALA A 269 -18.86 4.33 -8.24
CA ALA A 269 -17.51 4.21 -8.78
C ALA A 269 -16.98 2.80 -8.59
N ILE A 270 -16.44 2.19 -9.63
CA ILE A 270 -15.82 0.85 -9.61
C ILE A 270 -14.32 1.01 -9.86
N GLY A 271 -13.53 0.73 -8.85
CA GLY A 271 -12.06 0.80 -8.89
C GLY A 271 -11.43 -0.55 -9.17
N CYS A 272 -10.84 -0.69 -10.35
CA CYS A 272 -10.14 -1.89 -10.80
C CYS A 272 -8.61 -1.74 -10.65
N THR A 273 -7.88 -2.84 -10.59
CA THR A 273 -6.42 -2.82 -10.54
C THR A 273 -5.78 -2.91 -11.93
N SER A 274 -6.48 -3.44 -12.93
CA SER A 274 -5.98 -3.66 -14.29
C SER A 274 -6.85 -3.02 -15.37
N LEU A 275 -6.23 -2.76 -16.53
CA LEU A 275 -6.97 -2.29 -17.72
C LEU A 275 -7.91 -3.36 -18.28
N ASP A 276 -7.54 -4.63 -18.14
CA ASP A 276 -8.35 -5.77 -18.55
C ASP A 276 -9.66 -5.83 -17.77
N ALA A 277 -9.60 -5.59 -16.45
CA ALA A 277 -10.79 -5.52 -15.61
C ALA A 277 -11.67 -4.34 -16.00
N VAL A 278 -11.09 -3.16 -16.25
CA VAL A 278 -11.84 -1.99 -16.74
C VAL A 278 -12.56 -2.30 -18.05
N ALA A 279 -11.89 -3.00 -18.99
CA ALA A 279 -12.48 -3.36 -20.27
C ALA A 279 -13.66 -4.34 -20.09
N MET A 280 -13.49 -5.36 -19.24
CA MET A 280 -14.52 -6.34 -18.92
C MET A 280 -15.74 -5.68 -18.28
N TYR A 281 -15.54 -4.80 -17.28
CA TYR A 281 -16.64 -4.08 -16.65
C TYR A 281 -17.32 -3.09 -17.61
N GLU A 282 -16.58 -2.46 -18.50
CA GLU A 282 -17.19 -1.60 -19.55
C GLU A 282 -18.15 -2.40 -20.44
N GLU A 283 -17.74 -3.57 -20.90
CA GLU A 283 -18.57 -4.45 -21.72
C GLU A 283 -19.79 -4.96 -20.95
N PHE A 284 -19.57 -5.53 -19.77
CA PHE A 284 -20.60 -6.02 -18.87
C PHE A 284 -21.68 -4.97 -18.55
N LEU A 285 -21.26 -3.75 -18.25
CA LEU A 285 -22.17 -2.68 -17.85
C LEU A 285 -22.93 -2.11 -19.05
N LYS A 286 -22.31 -2.00 -20.21
CA LYS A 286 -23.02 -1.61 -21.46
C LYS A 286 -24.12 -2.62 -21.83
N GLU A 287 -23.85 -3.91 -21.65
CA GLU A 287 -24.82 -4.97 -21.93
C GLU A 287 -25.97 -4.98 -20.90
N ARG A 288 -25.62 -4.90 -19.59
CA ARG A 288 -26.59 -5.13 -18.51
C ARG A 288 -27.31 -3.87 -18.03
N PHE A 289 -26.73 -2.69 -18.25
CA PHE A 289 -27.24 -1.39 -17.79
C PHE A 289 -27.19 -0.30 -18.89
N PRO A 290 -27.74 -0.56 -20.09
CA PRO A 290 -27.64 0.37 -21.23
C PRO A 290 -28.28 1.74 -20.95
N GLN A 291 -29.17 1.83 -19.97
CA GLN A 291 -29.87 3.08 -19.62
C GLN A 291 -29.12 3.95 -18.63
N ARG A 292 -28.08 3.40 -17.93
CA ARG A 292 -27.27 4.17 -16.96
C ARG A 292 -26.08 4.80 -17.67
N PRO A 293 -25.80 6.10 -17.45
CA PRO A 293 -24.63 6.75 -18.02
C PRO A 293 -23.35 6.08 -17.52
N LEU A 294 -22.52 5.59 -18.46
CA LEU A 294 -21.27 4.91 -18.17
C LEU A 294 -20.07 5.80 -18.52
N PHE A 295 -19.17 5.97 -17.57
CA PHE A 295 -17.93 6.73 -17.71
C PHE A 295 -16.74 5.81 -17.48
N VAL A 296 -15.77 5.82 -18.41
CA VAL A 296 -14.61 4.93 -18.33
C VAL A 296 -13.33 5.74 -18.35
N ILE A 297 -12.50 5.58 -17.30
CA ILE A 297 -11.20 6.25 -17.18
C ILE A 297 -10.09 5.20 -17.11
N ARG A 298 -9.26 5.19 -18.13
CA ARG A 298 -8.07 4.33 -18.23
C ARG A 298 -6.79 5.15 -18.02
N GLY A 299 -5.69 4.49 -17.68
CA GLY A 299 -4.42 5.18 -17.39
C GLY A 299 -3.84 6.03 -18.52
N ASN A 300 -4.19 5.70 -19.77
CA ASN A 300 -3.76 6.45 -20.97
C ASN A 300 -4.63 7.67 -21.30
N VAL A 301 -5.70 7.92 -20.54
CA VAL A 301 -6.55 9.10 -20.75
C VAL A 301 -5.86 10.35 -20.23
N GLY A 302 -5.66 11.33 -21.11
CA GLY A 302 -5.03 12.61 -20.77
C GLY A 302 -5.80 13.39 -19.70
N PHE A 303 -5.11 14.23 -18.95
CA PHE A 303 -5.68 14.96 -17.80
C PHE A 303 -6.94 15.74 -18.14
N LYS A 304 -6.92 16.53 -19.23
CA LYS A 304 -8.08 17.36 -19.66
C LYS A 304 -9.32 16.50 -19.99
N THR A 305 -9.13 15.39 -20.69
CA THR A 305 -10.20 14.46 -21.04
C THR A 305 -10.76 13.79 -19.80
N ARG A 306 -9.88 13.40 -18.87
CA ARG A 306 -10.26 12.82 -17.57
C ARG A 306 -11.13 13.81 -16.79
N GLN A 307 -10.69 15.04 -16.65
CA GLN A 307 -11.46 16.07 -15.96
C GLN A 307 -12.84 16.26 -16.58
N HIS A 308 -12.91 16.36 -17.90
CA HIS A 308 -14.18 16.48 -18.61
C HIS A 308 -15.14 15.30 -18.40
N LEU A 309 -14.61 14.06 -18.36
CA LEU A 309 -15.43 12.87 -18.06
C LEU A 309 -15.96 12.92 -16.63
N LEU A 310 -15.16 13.35 -15.68
CA LEU A 310 -15.57 13.48 -14.29
C LEU A 310 -16.58 14.61 -14.08
N ASP A 311 -16.40 15.75 -14.74
CA ASP A 311 -17.37 16.85 -14.70
C ASP A 311 -18.73 16.43 -15.29
N LYS A 312 -18.74 15.55 -16.28
CA LYS A 312 -19.95 14.94 -16.80
C LYS A 312 -20.58 13.95 -15.82
N PHE A 313 -19.75 13.09 -15.23
CA PHE A 313 -20.20 12.13 -14.21
C PHE A 313 -20.84 12.85 -13.02
N GLU A 314 -20.22 13.91 -12.51
CA GLU A 314 -20.75 14.73 -11.42
C GLU A 314 -22.17 15.28 -11.70
N LYS A 315 -22.51 15.56 -12.95
CA LYS A 315 -23.81 16.09 -13.37
C LYS A 315 -24.88 15.01 -13.52
N THR A 316 -24.54 13.73 -13.47
CA THR A 316 -25.54 12.64 -13.55
C THR A 316 -26.17 12.37 -12.18
N LYS A 317 -27.30 11.71 -12.15
CA LYS A 317 -27.95 11.24 -10.93
C LYS A 317 -27.53 9.83 -10.54
N ASP A 318 -27.31 8.97 -11.54
CA ASP A 318 -27.14 7.52 -11.40
C ASP A 318 -26.00 6.98 -12.28
N GLY A 319 -25.04 7.82 -12.62
CA GLY A 319 -23.89 7.44 -13.45
C GLY A 319 -23.04 6.34 -12.81
N ILE A 320 -22.42 5.52 -13.65
CA ILE A 320 -21.44 4.52 -13.24
C ILE A 320 -20.06 4.95 -13.77
N LEU A 321 -19.10 5.07 -12.88
CA LEU A 321 -17.70 5.35 -13.21
C LEU A 321 -16.88 4.09 -13.06
N VAL A 322 -16.23 3.63 -14.14
CA VAL A 322 -15.27 2.51 -14.10
C VAL A 322 -13.87 3.04 -14.37
N CYS A 323 -12.94 2.75 -13.51
CA CYS A 323 -11.57 3.25 -13.69
C CYS A 323 -10.52 2.34 -13.04
N THR A 324 -9.26 2.49 -13.46
CA THR A 324 -8.20 1.93 -12.65
C THR A 324 -7.98 2.80 -11.41
N GLN A 325 -7.78 2.18 -10.25
CA GLN A 325 -7.55 2.90 -8.99
C GLN A 325 -6.42 3.93 -9.11
N GLN A 326 -5.39 3.61 -9.90
CA GLN A 326 -4.27 4.51 -10.16
C GLN A 326 -4.64 5.74 -11.01
N SER A 327 -5.64 5.65 -11.87
CA SER A 327 -6.03 6.73 -12.77
C SER A 327 -6.64 7.93 -12.04
N LEU A 328 -7.22 7.72 -10.85
CA LEU A 328 -7.79 8.79 -10.03
C LEU A 328 -6.88 9.20 -8.86
N ARG A 329 -5.65 8.67 -8.79
CA ARG A 329 -4.74 8.93 -7.68
C ARG A 329 -4.39 10.41 -7.47
N SER A 330 -4.36 11.22 -8.51
CA SER A 330 -3.90 12.62 -8.43
C SER A 330 -4.92 13.62 -8.94
N SER A 331 -5.06 14.73 -8.21
CA SER A 331 -5.68 15.98 -8.65
C SER A 331 -7.17 15.94 -9.04
N VAL A 332 -7.92 14.96 -8.55
CA VAL A 332 -9.35 14.83 -8.86
C VAL A 332 -10.14 14.65 -7.59
N ASN A 333 -11.29 15.30 -7.50
CA ASN A 333 -12.28 15.11 -6.45
C ASN A 333 -13.63 14.79 -7.09
N VAL A 334 -14.35 13.84 -6.52
CA VAL A 334 -15.66 13.38 -7.02
C VAL A 334 -16.62 13.25 -5.83
N PRO A 335 -16.93 14.36 -5.16
CA PRO A 335 -17.64 14.33 -3.86
C PRO A 335 -19.10 13.88 -3.97
N SER A 336 -19.68 13.85 -5.15
CA SER A 336 -21.08 13.48 -5.34
C SER A 336 -21.33 11.98 -5.44
N CYS A 337 -20.27 11.15 -5.52
CA CYS A 337 -20.42 9.71 -5.59
C CYS A 337 -20.53 9.11 -4.18
N GLU A 338 -21.59 8.38 -3.92
CA GLU A 338 -21.90 7.82 -2.60
C GLU A 338 -21.32 6.42 -2.41
N ASP A 339 -21.33 5.61 -3.47
CA ASP A 339 -20.97 4.19 -3.42
C ASP A 339 -19.68 3.93 -4.20
N ILE A 340 -18.69 3.41 -3.54
CA ILE A 340 -17.36 3.12 -4.09
C ILE A 340 -17.09 1.63 -3.97
N ILE A 341 -16.91 0.95 -5.10
CA ILE A 341 -16.61 -0.48 -5.15
C ILE A 341 -15.13 -0.68 -5.45
N ILE A 342 -14.45 -1.37 -4.56
CA ILE A 342 -13.09 -1.87 -4.74
C ILE A 342 -13.21 -3.31 -5.27
N GLU A 343 -13.10 -3.46 -6.58
CA GLU A 343 -13.27 -4.74 -7.27
C GLU A 343 -12.12 -5.70 -6.98
N SER A 344 -10.91 -5.18 -6.85
CA SER A 344 -9.71 -5.94 -6.55
C SER A 344 -8.77 -5.17 -5.64
N LEU A 345 -8.08 -5.89 -4.76
CA LEU A 345 -7.21 -5.32 -3.76
C LEU A 345 -5.82 -5.00 -4.32
N LEU A 346 -5.24 -3.90 -3.86
CA LEU A 346 -3.84 -3.57 -4.08
C LEU A 346 -3.01 -3.97 -2.87
N TRP A 347 -1.77 -4.41 -3.10
CA TRP A 347 -0.77 -4.61 -2.05
C TRP A 347 -0.46 -3.35 -1.26
N ASN A 348 -0.65 -2.21 -1.87
CA ASN A 348 -0.34 -0.91 -1.30
C ASN A 348 -1.64 -0.25 -0.85
N ILE A 349 -1.95 -0.41 0.43
CA ILE A 349 -3.14 0.15 1.07
C ILE A 349 -3.25 1.65 0.86
N PRO A 350 -2.21 2.46 1.10
CA PRO A 350 -2.30 3.90 0.89
C PRO A 350 -2.76 4.29 -0.51
N ARG A 351 -2.39 3.51 -1.53
CA ARG A 351 -2.85 3.77 -2.90
C ARG A 351 -4.33 3.47 -3.07
N MET A 352 -4.81 2.45 -2.41
CA MET A 352 -6.22 2.08 -2.42
C MET A 352 -7.05 3.10 -1.64
N GLU A 353 -6.55 3.54 -0.47
CA GLU A 353 -7.15 4.64 0.30
C GLU A 353 -7.16 5.95 -0.47
N GLN A 354 -6.05 6.32 -1.10
CA GLN A 354 -5.98 7.50 -1.97
C GLN A 354 -7.03 7.47 -3.09
N PHE A 355 -7.42 6.28 -3.57
CA PHE A 355 -8.49 6.15 -4.54
C PHE A 355 -9.85 6.52 -3.94
N TYR A 356 -10.29 5.85 -2.88
CA TYR A 356 -11.63 6.11 -2.35
C TYR A 356 -11.74 7.45 -1.61
N PHE A 357 -10.65 8.00 -1.06
CA PHE A 357 -10.64 9.35 -0.51
C PHE A 357 -10.80 10.47 -1.57
N ARG A 358 -10.81 10.14 -2.87
CA ARG A 358 -11.24 11.09 -3.91
C ARG A 358 -12.75 11.36 -3.88
N PHE A 359 -13.49 10.44 -3.33
CA PHE A 359 -14.95 10.50 -3.19
C PHE A 359 -15.39 10.96 -1.79
N ILE A 360 -14.50 10.81 -0.81
CA ILE A 360 -14.75 11.16 0.60
C ILE A 360 -14.03 12.47 0.89
N ARG A 361 -14.79 13.54 1.08
CA ARG A 361 -14.26 14.88 1.30
C ARG A 361 -14.93 15.54 2.50
N LEU A 362 -14.32 16.60 3.03
CA LEU A 362 -14.89 17.37 4.15
C LEU A 362 -16.26 17.95 3.81
N ASP A 363 -16.41 18.40 2.57
CA ASP A 363 -17.63 18.99 1.99
C ASP A 363 -18.60 17.94 1.43
N SER A 364 -18.29 16.65 1.48
CA SER A 364 -19.21 15.62 1.05
C SER A 364 -20.45 15.58 1.95
N GLU A 365 -21.63 15.60 1.32
CA GLU A 365 -22.90 15.44 2.02
C GLU A 365 -23.25 13.97 2.17
N GLY A 366 -23.65 13.55 3.37
CA GLY A 366 -24.05 12.17 3.69
C GLY A 366 -22.90 11.18 3.84
N MET A 367 -23.28 9.93 4.13
CA MET A 367 -22.38 8.80 4.30
C MET A 367 -21.88 8.27 2.94
N ARG A 368 -20.62 7.84 2.88
CA ARG A 368 -20.06 7.13 1.73
C ARG A 368 -19.86 5.67 2.08
N HIS A 369 -20.16 4.78 1.14
CA HIS A 369 -19.99 3.35 1.35
C HIS A 369 -18.85 2.84 0.46
N VAL A 370 -17.85 2.24 1.08
CA VAL A 370 -16.72 1.63 0.40
C VAL A 370 -16.89 0.12 0.47
N TYR A 371 -17.20 -0.50 -0.66
CA TYR A 371 -17.45 -1.93 -0.78
C TYR A 371 -16.19 -2.64 -1.26
N TYR A 372 -15.65 -3.52 -0.43
CA TYR A 372 -14.62 -4.46 -0.83
C TYR A 372 -15.25 -5.75 -1.30
N ILE A 373 -14.91 -6.20 -2.51
CA ILE A 373 -15.41 -7.45 -3.08
C ILE A 373 -14.27 -8.45 -3.19
N THR A 374 -14.31 -9.51 -2.41
CA THR A 374 -13.25 -10.53 -2.35
C THR A 374 -13.82 -11.92 -2.65
N TYR A 375 -12.99 -12.81 -3.21
CA TYR A 375 -13.35 -14.21 -3.33
C TYR A 375 -13.07 -14.98 -2.03
N GLU A 376 -13.97 -15.93 -1.70
CA GLU A 376 -13.73 -16.94 -0.68
C GLU A 376 -12.50 -17.78 -1.04
N ASP A 377 -11.77 -18.24 -0.01
CA ASP A 377 -10.63 -19.15 -0.13
C ASP A 377 -9.60 -18.69 -1.18
N SER A 378 -9.34 -17.40 -1.20
CA SER A 378 -8.42 -16.79 -2.15
C SER A 378 -7.37 -15.89 -1.47
N ILE A 379 -6.35 -15.56 -2.23
CA ILE A 379 -5.31 -14.59 -1.82
C ILE A 379 -5.90 -13.25 -1.38
N GLU A 380 -7.11 -12.90 -1.86
CA GLU A 380 -7.72 -11.60 -1.53
C GLU A 380 -8.15 -11.53 -0.07
N GLN A 381 -8.62 -12.64 0.54
CA GLN A 381 -8.92 -12.67 1.97
C GLN A 381 -7.65 -12.44 2.80
N ASN A 382 -6.56 -13.09 2.40
CA ASN A 382 -5.27 -12.92 3.07
C ASN A 382 -4.71 -11.50 2.86
N LEU A 383 -4.88 -10.93 1.66
CA LEU A 383 -4.54 -9.52 1.41
C LEU A 383 -5.39 -8.58 2.26
N MET A 384 -6.67 -8.85 2.43
CA MET A 384 -7.55 -8.02 3.26
C MET A 384 -7.09 -8.03 4.72
N ALA A 385 -6.72 -9.20 5.24
CA ALA A 385 -6.17 -9.33 6.59
C ALA A 385 -4.87 -8.52 6.75
N LEU A 386 -3.98 -8.55 5.74
CA LEU A 386 -2.77 -7.72 5.71
C LEU A 386 -3.07 -6.23 5.61
N VAL A 387 -4.10 -5.85 4.87
CA VAL A 387 -4.59 -4.47 4.80
C VAL A 387 -4.92 -3.97 6.20
N LEU A 388 -5.73 -4.72 6.92
CA LEU A 388 -6.15 -4.37 8.29
C LEU A 388 -4.96 -4.31 9.27
N ALA A 389 -4.02 -5.26 9.19
CA ALA A 389 -2.81 -5.25 10.02
C ALA A 389 -1.92 -4.02 9.75
N LYS A 390 -1.77 -3.61 8.49
CA LYS A 390 -1.00 -2.41 8.12
C LYS A 390 -1.66 -1.10 8.55
N GLU A 391 -2.98 -1.01 8.51
CA GLU A 391 -3.72 0.15 9.04
C GLU A 391 -3.40 0.39 10.51
N ARG A 392 -3.25 -0.66 11.31
CA ARG A 392 -2.91 -0.56 12.74
C ARG A 392 -1.47 -0.14 12.97
N LEU A 393 -0.51 -0.56 12.14
CA LEU A 393 0.86 -0.07 12.19
C LEU A 393 0.91 1.44 11.90
N ASN A 394 0.13 1.90 10.92
CA ASN A 394 -0.03 3.32 10.64
C ASN A 394 -0.70 4.07 11.80
N GLU A 395 -1.65 3.45 12.49
CA GLU A 395 -2.25 4.01 13.70
C GLU A 395 -1.27 4.15 14.85
N PHE A 396 -0.35 3.19 15.03
CA PHE A 396 0.72 3.32 16.01
C PHE A 396 1.60 4.54 15.72
N VAL A 397 2.07 4.69 14.48
CA VAL A 397 2.87 5.88 14.09
C VAL A 397 2.09 7.17 14.32
N LYS A 398 0.76 7.11 14.13
CA LYS A 398 -0.11 8.27 14.32
C LYS A 398 -0.45 8.58 15.78
N ASN A 399 -0.49 7.60 16.64
CA ASN A 399 -1.05 7.73 18.01
C ASN A 399 -0.02 7.47 19.12
N GLY A 400 1.19 7.01 18.81
CA GLY A 400 2.20 6.62 19.79
C GLY A 400 1.81 5.45 20.70
N LYS A 401 0.71 4.74 20.41
CA LYS A 401 0.22 3.60 21.18
C LYS A 401 0.09 2.38 20.30
N VAL A 402 0.71 1.28 20.72
CA VAL A 402 0.39 -0.06 20.20
C VAL A 402 -0.89 -0.50 20.90
N THR A 403 -1.97 -0.65 20.18
CA THR A 403 -3.07 -1.51 20.61
C THR A 403 -2.54 -2.94 20.58
N GLU A 404 -2.76 -3.72 21.63
CA GLU A 404 -2.17 -5.03 21.83
C GLU A 404 -2.28 -5.89 20.57
N GLU A 405 -1.12 -6.26 20.01
CA GLU A 405 -1.00 -6.96 18.71
C GLU A 405 -1.54 -8.40 18.77
N SER A 406 -1.62 -8.99 19.96
CA SER A 406 -2.09 -10.36 20.18
C SER A 406 -3.49 -10.62 19.64
N ASP A 407 -4.41 -9.70 19.85
CA ASP A 407 -5.83 -9.90 19.54
C ASP A 407 -6.13 -9.97 18.04
N ILE A 408 -5.29 -9.33 17.21
CA ILE A 408 -5.54 -9.25 15.75
C ILE A 408 -5.08 -10.50 15.03
N PHE A 409 -3.89 -10.98 15.39
CA PHE A 409 -3.35 -12.19 14.78
C PHE A 409 -4.18 -13.39 15.18
N GLU A 410 -4.72 -13.42 16.42
CA GLU A 410 -5.65 -14.45 16.89
C GLU A 410 -7.02 -14.35 16.22
N GLU A 411 -7.58 -13.14 16.07
CA GLU A 411 -8.91 -12.93 15.47
C GLU A 411 -8.95 -13.29 13.98
N PHE A 412 -7.86 -13.04 13.25
CA PHE A 412 -7.78 -13.31 11.80
C PHE A 412 -6.89 -14.52 11.45
N ASP A 413 -6.36 -15.24 12.45
CA ASP A 413 -5.43 -16.38 12.25
C ASP A 413 -4.24 -16.02 11.33
N ILE A 414 -3.71 -14.81 11.50
CA ILE A 414 -2.64 -14.25 10.67
C ILE A 414 -1.29 -14.55 11.30
N SER A 415 -0.40 -15.22 10.57
CA SER A 415 1.01 -15.35 10.96
C SER A 415 1.77 -14.03 10.75
N PRO A 416 2.73 -13.68 11.62
CA PRO A 416 3.60 -12.51 11.41
C PRO A 416 4.44 -12.56 10.13
N ASP A 417 4.61 -13.73 9.52
CA ASP A 417 5.25 -13.88 8.21
C ASP A 417 4.22 -13.78 7.08
N ILE A 418 4.34 -12.76 6.23
CA ILE A 418 3.42 -12.54 5.08
C ILE A 418 3.39 -13.73 4.13
N ILE A 419 4.51 -14.41 3.90
CA ILE A 419 4.52 -15.59 3.04
C ILE A 419 3.79 -16.74 3.74
N GLU A 420 4.02 -16.94 5.04
CA GLU A 420 3.28 -17.91 5.84
C GLU A 420 1.83 -17.47 6.06
N THR A 421 1.55 -16.18 6.10
CA THR A 421 0.20 -15.62 6.23
C THR A 421 -0.59 -15.71 4.92
N LEU A 422 0.05 -15.38 3.79
CA LEU A 422 -0.55 -15.56 2.47
C LEU A 422 -0.69 -17.03 2.11
N PHE A 423 0.18 -17.88 2.66
CA PHE A 423 0.31 -19.29 2.34
C PHE A 423 0.49 -20.09 3.62
N ARG A 424 -0.58 -20.23 4.40
CA ARG A 424 -0.56 -21.04 5.60
C ARG A 424 -0.13 -22.47 5.23
N ARG A 425 0.95 -22.90 5.87
CA ARG A 425 1.59 -24.17 5.57
C ARG A 425 1.21 -25.21 6.61
N GLU A 426 0.49 -26.23 6.20
CA GLU A 426 0.18 -27.37 7.05
C GLU A 426 0.87 -28.65 6.57
N LYS A 427 0.99 -29.64 7.44
CA LYS A 427 1.47 -30.97 7.08
C LYS A 427 0.29 -31.91 6.99
N ASP A 428 0.26 -32.77 5.96
CA ASP A 428 -0.65 -33.89 5.92
C ASP A 428 -0.20 -35.00 6.88
N ASP A 429 -1.04 -36.02 7.06
CA ASP A 429 -0.74 -37.18 7.93
C ASP A 429 0.47 -38.01 7.46
N LYS A 430 0.96 -37.75 6.24
CA LYS A 430 2.18 -38.33 5.65
C LYS A 430 3.39 -37.47 5.79
N GLY A 431 3.27 -36.27 6.42
CA GLY A 431 4.35 -35.30 6.61
C GLY A 431 4.64 -34.41 5.40
N ASN A 432 3.86 -34.48 4.32
CA ASN A 432 4.01 -33.58 3.17
C ASN A 432 3.39 -32.22 3.49
N PHE A 433 4.04 -31.17 3.03
CA PHE A 433 3.54 -29.81 3.19
C PHE A 433 2.52 -29.47 2.11
N TYR A 434 1.40 -28.92 2.51
CA TYR A 434 0.42 -28.32 1.61
C TYR A 434 0.09 -26.89 2.06
N ILE A 435 -0.50 -26.10 1.18
CA ILE A 435 -0.86 -24.72 1.46
C ILE A 435 -2.37 -24.63 1.67
N CYS A 436 -2.75 -23.90 2.72
CA CYS A 436 -4.13 -23.56 3.00
C CYS A 436 -4.41 -22.10 2.66
N TRP A 437 -5.60 -21.84 2.15
CA TRP A 437 -6.18 -20.52 1.98
C TRP A 437 -7.40 -20.41 2.91
N GLY A 438 -7.43 -19.34 3.73
CA GLY A 438 -8.50 -19.24 4.70
C GLY A 438 -8.61 -20.48 5.59
N ALA A 439 -9.83 -20.99 5.79
CA ALA A 439 -10.10 -22.19 6.61
C ALA A 439 -10.03 -23.51 5.83
N GLN A 440 -9.89 -23.50 4.51
CA GLN A 440 -9.92 -24.72 3.68
C GLN A 440 -8.54 -25.27 3.36
N LYS A 441 -8.42 -26.61 3.49
CA LYS A 441 -7.26 -27.37 3.02
C LYS A 441 -7.33 -27.52 1.50
N VAL A 442 -6.32 -27.02 0.80
CA VAL A 442 -6.13 -27.33 -0.63
C VAL A 442 -5.21 -28.54 -0.70
N SER A 443 -5.78 -29.71 -0.97
CA SER A 443 -5.06 -30.95 -1.22
C SER A 443 -4.51 -31.01 -2.65
#